data_7ae3b3e469207696ed76617a86b661f8
#
_entry.id   7ae3b3e469207696ed76617a86b661f8
#
_cell.length_a   1.000
_cell.length_b   1.000
_cell.length_c   1.000
_cell.angle_alpha   90.00
_cell.angle_beta   90.00
_cell.angle_gamma   90.00
#
_symmetry.space_group_name_H-M   'P 1'
#
loop_
_entity.id
_entity.type
_entity.pdbx_description
1 polymer ?
#
loop_
_entity_poly.entity_id
_entity_poly.type
_entity_poly.pdbx_seq_one_letter_code
_entity_poly.pdbx_strand_id
1 'polypeptide(L)'
;MYKRQVQESTDENGELHFEQKDYQSVLAVPYDMPIVGYDNNVVNSLMIWDAEPKNGFSLESFDQGDYDKAVEQENLARNLVEVLYPNDNHVKGKELRLKQQYFFVSASIQRALARFKKHHSDLKDLPNKAVFQMNDTHPTVAVAELMRILVDEEHLSWDDAW
;
A
#
# COMPACT_ATOMS: atom_id res chain seq x y z
N MET A 1 -8.87 -1.83 2.43
CA MET A 1 -8.83 -1.04 3.69
C MET A 1 -10.19 -0.70 4.28
N TYR A 2 -11.27 -1.07 3.70
CA TYR A 2 -12.60 -0.56 4.03
C TYR A 2 -13.44 -1.44 4.96
N LYS A 3 -12.93 -2.38 5.65
CA LYS A 3 -13.51 -3.08 6.80
C LYS A 3 -12.37 -3.55 7.70
N ARG A 4 -11.50 -2.61 8.04
CA ARG A 4 -10.44 -2.93 8.97
C ARG A 4 -10.99 -2.82 10.36
N GLN A 5 -11.16 -3.92 11.05
CA GLN A 5 -11.30 -3.91 12.48
C GLN A 5 -9.88 -3.93 13.07
N VAL A 6 -9.61 -3.01 13.97
CA VAL A 6 -8.44 -3.08 14.83
C VAL A 6 -8.90 -3.76 16.10
N GLN A 7 -8.39 -4.94 16.36
CA GLN A 7 -8.60 -5.63 17.62
C GLN A 7 -7.48 -5.23 18.57
N GLU A 8 -7.86 -4.61 19.67
CA GLU A 8 -6.96 -4.32 20.78
C GLU A 8 -6.88 -5.52 21.70
N SER A 9 -5.69 -5.89 22.11
CA SER A 9 -5.42 -6.90 23.13
C SER A 9 -4.28 -6.43 24.02
N THR A 10 -4.27 -6.89 25.27
CA THR A 10 -3.20 -6.60 26.21
C THR A 10 -2.48 -7.90 26.52
N ASP A 11 -1.16 -7.90 26.46
CA ASP A 11 -0.36 -9.08 26.82
C ASP A 11 -0.25 -9.26 28.34
N GLU A 12 0.47 -10.32 28.76
CA GLU A 12 0.68 -10.64 30.18
C GLU A 12 1.51 -9.58 30.94
N ASN A 13 2.22 -8.71 30.23
CA ASN A 13 3.02 -7.62 30.78
C ASN A 13 2.26 -6.29 30.84
N GLY A 14 1.01 -6.24 30.31
CA GLY A 14 0.19 -5.04 30.23
C GLY A 14 0.47 -4.19 29.00
N GLU A 15 1.22 -4.69 28.01
CA GLU A 15 1.45 -3.98 26.74
C GLU A 15 0.27 -4.14 25.80
N LEU A 16 -0.11 -3.03 25.16
CA LEU A 16 -1.18 -2.98 24.18
C LEU A 16 -0.71 -3.47 22.82
N HIS A 17 -1.41 -4.45 22.28
CA HIS A 17 -1.20 -4.96 20.93
C HIS A 17 -2.42 -4.68 20.06
N PHE A 18 -2.16 -4.29 18.82
CA PHE A 18 -3.18 -3.98 17.82
C PHE A 18 -3.08 -4.95 16.65
N GLU A 19 -4.11 -5.77 16.45
CA GLU A 19 -4.21 -6.67 15.31
C GLU A 19 -5.24 -6.13 14.31
N GLN A 20 -4.87 -6.12 13.04
CA GLN A 20 -5.76 -5.68 11.97
C GLN A 20 -6.52 -6.88 11.41
N LYS A 21 -7.86 -6.84 11.47
CA LYS A 21 -8.75 -7.91 10.97
C LYS A 21 -9.67 -7.39 9.87
N ASP A 22 -10.22 -8.32 9.09
CA ASP A 22 -11.21 -8.04 8.03
C ASP A 22 -10.75 -7.01 6.99
N TYR A 23 -9.49 -7.08 6.59
CA TYR A 23 -8.94 -6.19 5.56
C TYR A 23 -9.07 -6.78 4.17
N GLN A 24 -9.29 -5.92 3.19
CA GLN A 24 -9.22 -6.26 1.78
C GLN A 24 -7.77 -6.13 1.30
N SER A 25 -7.29 -7.15 0.59
CA SER A 25 -5.94 -7.17 0.02
C SER A 25 -6.00 -7.07 -1.50
N VAL A 26 -5.09 -6.28 -2.05
CA VAL A 26 -4.89 -6.13 -3.49
C VAL A 26 -3.39 -6.27 -3.76
N LEU A 27 -3.03 -6.95 -4.84
CA LEU A 27 -1.65 -7.04 -5.29
C LEU A 27 -1.29 -5.79 -6.09
N ALA A 28 -0.19 -5.15 -5.73
CA ALA A 28 0.37 -4.04 -6.49
C ALA A 28 1.42 -4.59 -7.46
N VAL A 29 1.19 -4.42 -8.75
CA VAL A 29 2.07 -4.89 -9.83
C VAL A 29 2.88 -3.72 -10.37
N PRO A 30 4.22 -3.74 -10.23
CA PRO A 30 5.06 -2.65 -10.67
C PRO A 30 5.41 -2.78 -12.16
N TYR A 31 5.32 -1.68 -12.88
CA TYR A 31 5.85 -1.51 -14.22
C TYR A 31 6.94 -0.44 -14.22
N ASP A 32 8.15 -0.80 -14.62
CA ASP A 32 9.27 0.12 -14.75
C ASP A 32 9.33 0.68 -16.17
N MET A 33 9.18 2.00 -16.30
CA MET A 33 9.41 2.71 -17.55
C MET A 33 10.79 3.37 -17.51
N PRO A 34 11.74 2.95 -18.36
CA PRO A 34 13.09 3.53 -18.37
C PRO A 34 13.06 4.94 -18.96
N ILE A 35 13.69 5.89 -18.25
CA ILE A 35 13.91 7.26 -18.68
C ILE A 35 15.41 7.43 -18.93
N VAL A 36 15.80 7.45 -20.18
CA VAL A 36 17.21 7.54 -20.60
C VAL A 36 17.69 8.98 -20.48
N GLY A 37 18.84 9.18 -19.84
CA GLY A 37 19.50 10.47 -19.77
C GLY A 37 20.07 10.91 -21.13
N TYR A 38 20.14 12.24 -21.35
CA TYR A 38 20.72 12.79 -22.56
C TYR A 38 22.25 12.74 -22.48
N ASP A 39 22.86 12.10 -23.47
CA ASP A 39 24.33 11.99 -23.66
C ASP A 39 25.11 11.57 -22.39
N ASN A 40 24.54 10.63 -21.61
CA ASN A 40 25.18 10.05 -20.44
C ASN A 40 24.74 8.58 -20.24
N ASN A 41 25.37 7.87 -19.29
CA ASN A 41 25.08 6.47 -19.00
C ASN A 41 24.02 6.29 -17.87
N VAL A 42 23.21 7.31 -17.60
CA VAL A 42 22.19 7.27 -16.54
C VAL A 42 20.85 6.89 -17.15
N VAL A 43 20.21 5.88 -16.56
CA VAL A 43 18.82 5.51 -16.86
C VAL A 43 18.04 5.55 -15.55
N ASN A 44 17.11 6.48 -15.45
CA ASN A 44 16.15 6.54 -14.35
C ASN A 44 14.94 5.67 -14.67
N SER A 45 14.16 5.35 -13.66
CA SER A 45 12.94 4.56 -13.81
C SER A 45 11.74 5.35 -13.30
N LEU A 46 10.71 5.45 -14.14
CA LEU A 46 9.39 5.88 -13.70
C LEU A 46 8.59 4.62 -13.35
N MET A 47 8.15 4.55 -12.10
CA MET A 47 7.32 3.44 -11.62
C MET A 47 5.85 3.71 -11.89
N ILE A 48 5.19 2.79 -12.57
CA ILE A 48 3.74 2.74 -12.75
C ILE A 48 3.22 1.52 -12.01
N TRP A 49 2.12 1.68 -11.30
CA TRP A 49 1.49 0.62 -10.55
C TRP A 49 0.18 0.19 -11.19
N ASP A 50 0.00 -1.11 -11.36
CA ASP A 50 -1.26 -1.75 -11.63
C ASP A 50 -1.75 -2.50 -10.40
N ALA A 51 -3.04 -2.85 -10.37
CA ALA A 51 -3.67 -3.53 -9.25
C ALA A 51 -4.33 -4.83 -9.71
N GLU A 52 -3.96 -5.93 -9.06
CA GLU A 52 -4.56 -7.23 -9.31
C GLU A 52 -5.26 -7.77 -8.06
N PRO A 53 -6.36 -8.51 -8.21
CA PRO A 53 -7.02 -9.15 -7.07
C PRO A 53 -6.09 -10.23 -6.48
N LYS A 54 -6.03 -10.32 -5.15
CA LYS A 54 -5.31 -11.40 -4.48
C LYS A 54 -5.97 -12.75 -4.73
N ASN A 55 -7.30 -12.77 -4.70
CA ASN A 55 -8.14 -13.90 -5.08
C ASN A 55 -8.92 -13.46 -6.31
N GLY A 56 -8.87 -14.23 -7.38
CA GLY A 56 -9.61 -13.92 -8.60
C GLY A 56 -11.11 -14.19 -8.46
N PHE A 57 -11.75 -14.47 -9.57
CA PHE A 57 -13.16 -14.82 -9.66
C PHE A 57 -13.56 -15.93 -8.68
N SER A 58 -14.64 -15.72 -7.91
CA SER A 58 -15.17 -16.71 -6.97
C SER A 58 -16.22 -17.59 -7.65
N LEU A 59 -15.82 -18.79 -8.06
CA LEU A 59 -16.74 -19.77 -8.64
C LEU A 59 -17.84 -20.17 -7.64
N GLU A 60 -17.49 -20.29 -6.35
CA GLU A 60 -18.44 -20.63 -5.29
C GLU A 60 -19.57 -19.59 -5.19
N SER A 61 -19.23 -18.29 -5.16
CA SER A 61 -20.22 -17.22 -5.11
C SER A 61 -21.07 -17.18 -6.39
N PHE A 62 -20.45 -17.44 -7.53
CA PHE A 62 -21.14 -17.49 -8.82
C PHE A 62 -22.16 -18.62 -8.87
N ASP A 63 -21.80 -19.84 -8.44
CA ASP A 63 -22.70 -21.00 -8.42
C ASP A 63 -23.87 -20.82 -7.44
N GLN A 64 -23.69 -20.00 -6.40
CA GLN A 64 -24.73 -19.60 -5.45
C GLN A 64 -25.66 -18.50 -6.00
N GLY A 65 -25.36 -17.96 -7.20
CA GLY A 65 -26.13 -16.89 -7.81
C GLY A 65 -25.75 -15.48 -7.31
N ASP A 66 -24.70 -15.35 -6.50
CA ASP A 66 -24.17 -14.07 -6.03
C ASP A 66 -23.09 -13.56 -7.00
N TYR A 67 -23.54 -13.09 -8.17
CA TYR A 67 -22.65 -12.68 -9.26
C TYR A 67 -21.84 -11.44 -8.92
N ASP A 68 -22.40 -10.51 -8.15
CA ASP A 68 -21.68 -9.28 -7.74
C ASP A 68 -20.49 -9.62 -6.82
N LYS A 69 -20.71 -10.55 -5.88
CA LYS A 69 -19.67 -11.01 -4.98
C LYS A 69 -18.62 -11.85 -5.72
N ALA A 70 -19.00 -12.58 -6.76
CA ALA A 70 -18.09 -13.38 -7.56
C ALA A 70 -16.97 -12.53 -8.21
N VAL A 71 -17.25 -11.26 -8.55
CA VAL A 71 -16.32 -10.30 -9.20
C VAL A 71 -15.90 -9.15 -8.28
N GLU A 72 -16.27 -9.17 -7.00
CA GLU A 72 -16.02 -8.05 -6.07
C GLU A 72 -14.53 -7.69 -5.98
N GLN A 73 -13.66 -8.69 -5.89
CA GLN A 73 -12.21 -8.49 -5.77
C GLN A 73 -11.59 -7.93 -7.05
N GLU A 74 -12.07 -8.36 -8.20
CA GLU A 74 -11.64 -7.83 -9.50
C GLU A 74 -12.05 -6.37 -9.65
N ASN A 75 -13.30 -6.06 -9.32
CA ASN A 75 -13.81 -4.69 -9.34
C ASN A 75 -13.07 -3.77 -8.35
N LEU A 76 -12.73 -4.29 -7.16
CA LEU A 76 -11.94 -3.53 -6.19
C LEU A 76 -10.57 -3.16 -6.76
N ALA A 77 -9.84 -4.13 -7.28
CA ALA A 77 -8.51 -3.90 -7.85
C ALA A 77 -8.58 -2.91 -9.02
N ARG A 78 -9.50 -3.14 -9.96
CA ARG A 78 -9.69 -2.29 -11.13
C ARG A 78 -10.03 -0.84 -10.76
N ASN A 79 -10.92 -0.62 -9.83
CA ASN A 79 -11.31 0.72 -9.38
C ASN A 79 -10.16 1.53 -8.78
N LEU A 80 -9.12 0.86 -8.26
CA LEU A 80 -7.96 1.56 -7.69
C LEU A 80 -7.10 2.26 -8.75
N VAL A 81 -7.08 1.76 -9.98
CA VAL A 81 -6.13 2.22 -11.01
C VAL A 81 -6.80 2.69 -12.30
N GLU A 82 -8.06 2.34 -12.56
CA GLU A 82 -8.74 2.63 -13.83
C GLU A 82 -8.90 4.14 -14.08
N VAL A 83 -9.35 4.88 -13.07
CA VAL A 83 -9.55 6.33 -13.17
C VAL A 83 -8.96 7.01 -11.95
N LEU A 84 -7.90 7.79 -12.16
CA LEU A 84 -7.32 8.64 -11.13
C LEU A 84 -8.15 9.92 -10.95
N TYR A 85 -8.13 10.47 -9.73
CA TYR A 85 -8.94 11.64 -9.36
C TYR A 85 -10.44 11.46 -9.62
N PRO A 86 -11.07 10.43 -9.02
CA PRO A 86 -12.49 10.26 -9.13
C PRO A 86 -13.23 11.45 -8.53
N ASN A 87 -14.47 11.68 -9.00
CA ASN A 87 -15.33 12.70 -8.42
C ASN A 87 -15.56 12.41 -6.93
N ASP A 88 -15.18 13.35 -6.06
CA ASP A 88 -15.24 13.25 -4.59
C ASP A 88 -16.33 14.13 -3.96
N ASN A 89 -17.31 14.57 -4.72
CA ASN A 89 -18.49 15.29 -4.20
C ASN A 89 -19.42 14.41 -3.36
N HIS A 90 -19.18 13.10 -3.33
CA HIS A 90 -19.94 12.12 -2.55
C HIS A 90 -19.00 11.20 -1.76
N VAL A 91 -19.52 10.57 -0.70
CA VAL A 91 -18.74 9.75 0.24
C VAL A 91 -17.95 8.65 -0.46
N LYS A 92 -18.59 7.90 -1.38
CA LYS A 92 -17.91 6.81 -2.10
C LYS A 92 -16.71 7.29 -2.93
N GLY A 93 -16.80 8.48 -3.51
CA GLY A 93 -15.69 9.08 -4.27
C GLY A 93 -14.52 9.47 -3.35
N LYS A 94 -14.82 10.05 -2.19
CA LYS A 94 -13.79 10.35 -1.16
C LYS A 94 -13.09 9.10 -0.67
N GLU A 95 -13.86 8.04 -0.43
CA GLU A 95 -13.33 6.74 -0.03
C GLU A 95 -12.43 6.12 -1.10
N LEU A 96 -12.87 6.12 -2.37
CA LEU A 96 -12.07 5.61 -3.47
C LEU A 96 -10.77 6.39 -3.61
N ARG A 97 -10.84 7.72 -3.54
CA ARG A 97 -9.66 8.58 -3.60
C ARG A 97 -8.67 8.30 -2.48
N LEU A 98 -9.14 8.10 -1.25
CA LEU A 98 -8.28 7.71 -0.14
C LEU A 98 -7.65 6.33 -0.35
N LYS A 99 -8.43 5.36 -0.85
CA LYS A 99 -7.92 4.02 -1.19
C LYS A 99 -6.83 4.08 -2.26
N GLN A 100 -7.00 4.89 -3.31
CA GLN A 100 -5.99 5.10 -4.34
C GLN A 100 -4.70 5.69 -3.76
N GLN A 101 -4.81 6.74 -2.97
CA GLN A 101 -3.65 7.38 -2.31
C GLN A 101 -2.90 6.38 -1.44
N TYR A 102 -3.60 5.61 -0.62
CA TYR A 102 -3.00 4.57 0.20
C TYR A 102 -2.34 3.47 -0.62
N PHE A 103 -3.01 3.00 -1.68
CA PHE A 103 -2.49 1.95 -2.57
C PHE A 103 -1.14 2.33 -3.16
N PHE A 104 -1.05 3.50 -3.80
CA PHE A 104 0.18 3.97 -4.42
C PHE A 104 1.29 4.25 -3.41
N VAL A 105 0.95 4.81 -2.27
CA VAL A 105 1.91 5.09 -1.18
C VAL A 105 2.45 3.80 -0.59
N SER A 106 1.58 2.88 -0.19
CA SER A 106 1.97 1.63 0.43
C SER A 106 2.81 0.77 -0.51
N ALA A 107 2.41 0.65 -1.78
CA ALA A 107 3.17 -0.07 -2.79
C ALA A 107 4.58 0.53 -2.99
N SER A 108 4.67 1.86 -3.05
CA SER A 108 5.95 2.55 -3.25
C SER A 108 6.89 2.40 -2.05
N ILE A 109 6.37 2.53 -0.83
CA ILE A 109 7.14 2.34 0.40
C ILE A 109 7.62 0.90 0.52
N GLN A 110 6.75 -0.08 0.35
CA GLN A 110 7.11 -1.50 0.43
C GLN A 110 8.19 -1.86 -0.59
N ARG A 111 8.09 -1.35 -1.83
CA ARG A 111 9.14 -1.56 -2.84
C ARG A 111 10.46 -0.91 -2.44
N ALA A 112 10.43 0.32 -1.91
CA ALA A 112 11.64 1.01 -1.46
C ALA A 112 12.32 0.23 -0.32
N LEU A 113 11.56 -0.22 0.67
CA LEU A 113 12.06 -1.04 1.77
C LEU A 113 12.59 -2.40 1.29
N ALA A 114 11.89 -3.08 0.39
CA ALA A 114 12.36 -4.34 -0.20
C ALA A 114 13.68 -4.15 -0.96
N ARG A 115 13.85 -3.02 -1.67
CA ARG A 115 15.10 -2.68 -2.35
C ARG A 115 16.21 -2.36 -1.35
N PHE A 116 15.91 -1.59 -0.30
CA PHE A 116 16.85 -1.27 0.77
C PHE A 116 17.39 -2.54 1.44
N LYS A 117 16.51 -3.44 1.85
CA LYS A 117 16.84 -4.69 2.53
C LYS A 117 17.73 -5.66 1.71
N LYS A 118 17.77 -5.51 0.39
CA LYS A 118 18.71 -6.30 -0.45
C LYS A 118 20.18 -5.98 -0.18
N HIS A 119 20.46 -4.77 0.31
CA HIS A 119 21.82 -4.26 0.45
C HIS A 119 22.15 -3.81 1.87
N HIS A 120 21.14 -3.69 2.75
CA HIS A 120 21.26 -3.19 4.11
C HIS A 120 20.43 -4.05 5.06
N SER A 121 21.01 -4.40 6.20
CA SER A 121 20.35 -5.24 7.22
C SER A 121 19.70 -4.43 8.34
N ASP A 122 20.19 -3.21 8.59
CA ASP A 122 19.68 -2.36 9.67
C ASP A 122 18.79 -1.25 9.11
N LEU A 123 17.51 -1.30 9.47
CA LEU A 123 16.52 -0.30 9.03
C LEU A 123 16.75 1.09 9.64
N LYS A 124 17.50 1.19 10.73
CA LYS A 124 17.90 2.49 11.32
C LYS A 124 18.80 3.30 10.38
N ASP A 125 19.43 2.66 9.40
CA ASP A 125 20.24 3.33 8.37
C ASP A 125 19.39 3.84 7.19
N LEU A 126 18.09 3.57 7.16
CA LEU A 126 17.18 3.97 6.08
C LEU A 126 17.25 5.49 5.76
N PRO A 127 17.27 6.42 6.75
CA PRO A 127 17.33 7.86 6.47
C PRO A 127 18.61 8.30 5.75
N ASN A 128 19.69 7.53 5.87
CA ASN A 128 20.97 7.80 5.21
C ASN A 128 21.01 7.30 3.76
N LYS A 129 20.06 6.46 3.35
CA LYS A 129 20.06 5.76 2.05
C LYS A 129 18.83 6.03 1.20
N ALA A 130 17.73 6.46 1.79
CA ALA A 130 16.49 6.71 1.08
C ALA A 130 15.87 8.04 1.47
N VAL A 131 15.40 8.76 0.46
CA VAL A 131 14.66 10.02 0.63
C VAL A 131 13.36 9.91 -0.16
N PHE A 132 12.25 10.25 0.48
CA PHE A 132 10.94 10.31 -0.15
C PHE A 132 10.55 11.78 -0.33
N GLN A 133 10.56 12.24 -1.58
CA GLN A 133 10.03 13.54 -1.91
C GLN A 133 8.56 13.41 -2.27
N MET A 134 7.70 14.00 -1.45
CA MET A 134 6.26 13.98 -1.63
C MET A 134 5.79 15.23 -2.36
N ASN A 135 4.94 15.04 -3.38
CA ASN A 135 4.35 16.15 -4.11
C ASN A 135 2.88 16.27 -3.73
N ASP A 136 2.48 17.47 -3.27
CA ASP A 136 1.14 17.77 -2.79
C ASP A 136 0.72 16.95 -1.55
N THR A 137 -0.55 17.00 -1.20
CA THR A 137 -1.15 16.33 -0.05
C THR A 137 -1.53 14.86 -0.30
N HIS A 138 -1.53 14.42 -1.55
CA HIS A 138 -1.95 13.08 -1.96
C HIS A 138 -1.17 11.95 -1.26
N PRO A 139 0.18 12.03 -1.13
CA PRO A 139 0.97 11.01 -0.45
C PRO A 139 1.14 11.24 1.06
N THR A 140 0.39 12.14 1.69
CA THR A 140 0.55 12.48 3.13
C THR A 140 0.43 11.26 4.05
N VAL A 141 -0.37 10.25 3.64
CA VAL A 141 -0.51 8.98 4.39
C VAL A 141 0.81 8.19 4.46
N ALA A 142 1.85 8.60 3.72
CA ALA A 142 3.15 7.92 3.71
C ALA A 142 3.82 7.91 5.10
N VAL A 143 3.67 8.97 5.88
CA VAL A 143 4.23 9.03 7.23
C VAL A 143 3.61 7.94 8.11
N ALA A 144 2.28 7.86 8.12
CA ALA A 144 1.57 6.85 8.91
C ALA A 144 1.84 5.42 8.41
N GLU A 145 1.89 5.22 7.09
CA GLU A 145 2.14 3.90 6.52
C GLU A 145 3.59 3.43 6.75
N LEU A 146 4.57 4.31 6.65
CA LEU A 146 5.95 3.95 6.96
C LEU A 146 6.10 3.58 8.44
N MET A 147 5.51 4.36 9.35
CA MET A 147 5.50 4.04 10.78
C MET A 147 4.83 2.70 11.05
N ARG A 148 3.68 2.43 10.43
CA ARG A 148 2.99 1.15 10.57
C ARG A 148 3.88 -0.02 10.13
N ILE A 149 4.54 0.09 8.98
CA ILE A 149 5.42 -0.97 8.50
C ILE A 149 6.60 -1.17 9.45
N LEU A 150 7.28 -0.08 9.85
CA LEU A 150 8.46 -0.17 10.70
C LEU A 150 8.13 -0.72 12.10
N VAL A 151 6.99 -0.34 12.68
CA VAL A 151 6.60 -0.79 14.03
C VAL A 151 5.90 -2.15 13.99
N ASP A 152 4.86 -2.30 13.15
CA ASP A 152 3.99 -3.49 13.20
C ASP A 152 4.58 -4.69 12.43
N GLU A 153 5.30 -4.45 11.34
CA GLU A 153 5.84 -5.52 10.50
C GLU A 153 7.33 -5.79 10.72
N GLU A 154 8.11 -4.72 10.94
CA GLU A 154 9.56 -4.83 11.13
C GLU A 154 9.98 -4.81 12.61
N HIS A 155 9.03 -4.62 13.51
CA HIS A 155 9.20 -4.70 14.96
C HIS A 155 10.23 -3.73 15.56
N LEU A 156 10.39 -2.54 14.93
CA LEU A 156 11.14 -1.46 15.55
C LEU A 156 10.34 -0.85 16.70
N SER A 157 11.07 -0.32 17.70
CA SER A 157 10.43 0.54 18.69
C SER A 157 9.85 1.80 18.02
N TRP A 158 8.86 2.42 18.65
CA TRP A 158 8.29 3.68 18.15
C TRP A 158 9.35 4.76 17.97
N ASP A 159 10.24 4.90 18.96
CA ASP A 159 11.29 5.93 18.96
C ASP A 159 12.34 5.69 17.85
N ASP A 160 12.69 4.42 17.59
CA ASP A 160 13.61 4.06 16.51
C ASP A 160 12.96 4.26 15.12
N ALA A 161 11.67 3.98 15.00
CA ALA A 161 10.94 4.14 13.75
C ALA A 161 10.70 5.62 13.40
N TRP A 162 10.41 6.43 14.41
CA TRP A 162 10.15 7.88 14.26
C TRP A 162 11.41 8.67 13.96
#